data_89302f578b1193edd2f0ec7d3e19e67a
#
_entry.id   89302f578b1193edd2f0ec7d3e19e67a
#
_cell.length_a   1.000
_cell.length_b   1.000
_cell.length_c   1.000
_cell.angle_alpha   90.00
_cell.angle_beta   90.00
_cell.angle_gamma   90.00
#
_symmetry.space_group_name_H-M   'P 1'
#
loop_
_entity.id
_entity.type
_entity.pdbx_description
1 polymer ?
#
loop_
_entity_poly.entity_id
_entity_poly.type
_entity_poly.pdbx_seq_one_letter_code
_entity_poly.pdbx_strand_id
1 'polypeptide(L)'
;MKMKRLDHRFIIQKLGGRLVNREKIIVIDFGGQYNQLVARRVRECNVYCEIYSYRTDIEKIKEMNPKGIILTGGPNSVYEEGAATCSKELFELGIPVLGLCYGAQLMMHLLGGHVCKAPVREHGKIEVTVDNNSKLFKNVSEK
;
A
#
# COMPACT_ATOMS: atom_id res chain seq x y z
N MET A 1 -11.55 8.90 38.40
CA MET A 1 -12.28 8.18 37.32
C MET A 1 -11.26 7.76 36.26
N LYS A 2 -10.81 6.51 36.26
CA LYS A 2 -9.79 6.00 35.32
C LYS A 2 -10.43 5.77 33.97
N MET A 3 -10.05 6.55 32.96
CA MET A 3 -10.39 6.29 31.56
C MET A 3 -9.73 4.95 31.16
N LYS A 4 -10.53 3.91 30.92
CA LYS A 4 -10.09 2.69 30.28
C LYS A 4 -9.66 3.02 28.86
N ARG A 5 -8.37 2.71 28.51
CA ARG A 5 -7.89 2.72 27.13
C ARG A 5 -8.84 1.87 26.29
N LEU A 6 -9.46 2.49 25.31
CA LEU A 6 -10.19 1.76 24.28
C LEU A 6 -9.21 0.88 23.52
N ASP A 7 -9.45 -0.40 23.57
CA ASP A 7 -8.68 -1.41 22.84
C ASP A 7 -8.98 -1.25 21.33
N HIS A 8 -7.99 -0.76 20.58
CA HIS A 8 -8.12 -0.48 19.15
C HIS A 8 -8.30 -1.73 18.28
N ARG A 9 -8.40 -2.91 18.89
CA ARG A 9 -8.55 -4.19 18.18
C ARG A 9 -9.88 -4.36 17.45
N PHE A 10 -10.87 -3.50 17.72
CA PHE A 10 -12.20 -3.60 17.09
C PHE A 10 -12.80 -2.21 16.89
N ILE A 11 -12.62 -1.62 15.70
CA ILE A 11 -13.57 -0.59 15.27
C ILE A 11 -14.85 -1.32 14.86
N ILE A 12 -15.66 -1.61 15.88
CA ILE A 12 -16.99 -2.19 15.73
C ILE A 12 -17.95 -1.03 15.55
N GLN A 13 -18.34 -0.74 14.32
CA GLN A 13 -19.43 0.18 14.06
C GLN A 13 -20.74 -0.63 14.12
N LYS A 14 -21.55 -0.35 15.15
CA LYS A 14 -22.87 -0.95 15.36
C LYS A 14 -23.84 -0.35 14.33
N LEU A 15 -24.02 -1.01 13.20
CA LEU A 15 -25.12 -0.75 12.28
C LEU A 15 -26.13 -1.88 12.44
N GLY A 16 -27.28 -1.58 13.02
CA GLY A 16 -28.39 -2.54 13.12
C GLY A 16 -28.11 -3.79 13.99
N GLY A 17 -27.32 -3.70 15.06
CA GLY A 17 -27.08 -4.80 16.00
C GLY A 17 -26.12 -5.90 15.54
N ARG A 18 -25.58 -5.84 14.33
CA ARG A 18 -24.55 -6.77 13.83
C ARG A 18 -23.13 -6.21 14.03
N LEU A 19 -22.25 -7.03 14.60
CA LEU A 19 -20.81 -6.78 14.64
C LEU A 19 -20.24 -7.00 13.23
N VAL A 20 -19.89 -5.93 12.52
CA VAL A 20 -19.26 -6.03 11.21
C VAL A 20 -17.75 -5.90 11.39
N ASN A 21 -17.05 -7.02 11.29
CA ASN A 21 -15.59 -7.00 11.14
C ASN A 21 -15.30 -6.50 9.71
N ARG A 22 -14.94 -5.21 9.57
CA ARG A 22 -14.61 -4.65 8.25
C ARG A 22 -13.21 -5.07 7.86
N GLU A 23 -13.13 -5.88 6.83
CA GLU A 23 -11.87 -6.07 6.12
C GLU A 23 -11.35 -4.72 5.63
N LYS A 24 -10.05 -4.45 5.86
CA LYS A 24 -9.46 -3.18 5.48
C LYS A 24 -8.21 -3.37 4.62
N ILE A 25 -8.01 -2.43 3.73
CA ILE A 25 -6.75 -2.19 3.03
C ILE A 25 -6.05 -1.01 3.72
N ILE A 26 -4.75 -1.09 3.92
CA ILE A 26 -3.97 0.07 4.32
C ILE A 26 -3.18 0.62 3.13
N VAL A 27 -3.09 1.94 3.09
CA VAL A 27 -2.35 2.70 2.08
C VAL A 27 -1.19 3.37 2.80
N ILE A 28 0.03 3.03 2.44
CA ILE A 28 1.23 3.62 3.04
C ILE A 28 1.66 4.83 2.20
N ASP A 29 1.71 5.97 2.87
CA ASP A 29 2.06 7.27 2.30
C ASP A 29 3.56 7.54 2.43
N PHE A 30 4.25 7.65 1.30
CA PHE A 30 5.66 8.04 1.20
C PHE A 30 5.87 9.52 0.85
N GLY A 31 4.85 10.35 1.02
CA GLY A 31 4.92 11.79 0.73
C GLY A 31 4.53 12.16 -0.71
N GLY A 32 3.93 11.23 -1.47
CA GLY A 32 3.45 11.49 -2.82
C GLY A 32 2.16 12.31 -2.86
N GLN A 33 1.86 12.92 -4.01
CA GLN A 33 0.70 13.80 -4.19
C GLN A 33 -0.63 13.03 -4.33
N TYR A 34 -0.58 11.75 -4.74
CA TYR A 34 -1.77 10.99 -5.15
C TYR A 34 -2.29 10.00 -4.11
N ASN A 35 -1.78 10.04 -2.86
CA ASN A 35 -2.13 9.08 -1.82
C ASN A 35 -3.64 9.08 -1.51
N GLN A 36 -4.24 10.28 -1.44
CA GLN A 36 -5.68 10.43 -1.24
C GLN A 36 -6.48 9.89 -2.44
N LEU A 37 -5.98 10.09 -3.66
CA LEU A 37 -6.63 9.57 -4.86
C LEU A 37 -6.60 8.04 -4.89
N VAL A 38 -5.47 7.42 -4.51
CA VAL A 38 -5.35 5.95 -4.39
C VAL A 38 -6.39 5.44 -3.37
N ALA A 39 -6.44 6.03 -2.19
CA ALA A 39 -7.40 5.64 -1.16
C ALA A 39 -8.85 5.84 -1.62
N ARG A 40 -9.14 6.90 -2.36
CA ARG A 40 -10.45 7.13 -2.96
C ARG A 40 -10.83 6.03 -3.94
N ARG A 41 -9.91 5.62 -4.83
CA ARG A 41 -10.14 4.53 -5.78
C ARG A 41 -10.43 3.19 -5.08
N VAL A 42 -9.73 2.90 -4.00
CA VAL A 42 -10.02 1.70 -3.18
C VAL A 42 -11.44 1.76 -2.61
N ARG A 43 -11.86 2.93 -2.09
CA ARG A 43 -13.21 3.12 -1.54
C ARG A 43 -14.32 3.05 -2.62
N GLU A 44 -14.04 3.52 -3.83
CA GLU A 44 -14.94 3.40 -4.98
C GLU A 44 -15.18 1.91 -5.37
N CYS A 45 -14.26 1.02 -5.02
CA CYS A 45 -14.44 -0.43 -5.12
C CYS A 45 -15.22 -1.04 -3.93
N ASN A 46 -15.86 -0.23 -3.09
CA ASN A 46 -16.55 -0.63 -1.86
C ASN A 46 -15.65 -1.32 -0.83
N VAL A 47 -14.36 -1.02 -0.84
CA VAL A 47 -13.37 -1.54 0.09
C VAL A 47 -12.99 -0.45 1.08
N TYR A 48 -13.07 -0.77 2.37
CA TYR A 48 -12.62 0.17 3.42
C TYR A 48 -11.10 0.28 3.40
N CYS A 49 -10.57 1.52 3.44
CA CYS A 49 -9.14 1.74 3.54
C CYS A 49 -8.79 2.93 4.44
N GLU A 50 -7.62 2.85 5.03
CA GLU A 50 -7.00 3.87 5.85
C GLU A 50 -5.61 4.22 5.30
N ILE A 51 -5.18 5.48 5.47
CA ILE A 51 -3.87 5.95 5.05
C ILE A 51 -2.98 6.07 6.28
N TYR A 52 -1.77 5.53 6.20
CA TYR A 52 -0.76 5.59 7.23
C TYR A 52 0.57 6.09 6.67
N SER A 53 1.32 6.84 7.47
CA SER A 53 2.67 7.27 7.10
C SER A 53 3.60 6.05 6.98
N TYR A 54 4.59 6.13 6.09
CA TYR A 54 5.68 5.14 5.99
C TYR A 54 6.46 4.96 7.30
N ARG A 55 6.36 5.91 8.23
CA ARG A 55 6.97 5.86 9.56
C ARG A 55 6.14 5.06 10.58
N THR A 56 5.01 4.52 10.16
CA THR A 56 4.17 3.70 11.05
C THR A 56 4.90 2.44 11.44
N ASP A 57 4.92 2.16 12.74
CA ASP A 57 5.56 0.98 13.31
C ASP A 57 4.96 -0.29 12.72
N ILE A 58 5.81 -1.26 12.42
CA ILE A 58 5.42 -2.57 11.86
C ILE A 58 4.50 -3.32 12.82
N GLU A 59 4.71 -3.21 14.13
CA GLU A 59 3.86 -3.85 15.13
C GLU A 59 2.43 -3.30 15.06
N LYS A 60 2.28 -2.00 14.85
CA LYS A 60 0.97 -1.39 14.64
C LYS A 60 0.29 -1.92 13.37
N ILE A 61 1.05 -2.13 12.30
CA ILE A 61 0.52 -2.73 11.06
C ILE A 61 0.06 -4.17 11.31
N LYS A 62 0.84 -4.96 12.04
CA LYS A 62 0.48 -6.33 12.44
C LYS A 62 -0.81 -6.34 13.27
N GLU A 63 -0.94 -5.47 14.25
CA GLU A 63 -2.14 -5.35 15.10
C GLU A 63 -3.40 -4.99 14.30
N MET A 64 -3.26 -4.15 13.28
CA MET A 64 -4.37 -3.76 12.40
C MET A 64 -4.88 -4.92 11.54
N ASN A 65 -4.06 -5.93 11.31
CA ASN A 65 -4.35 -7.13 10.51
C ASN A 65 -5.09 -6.80 9.19
N PRO A 66 -4.50 -5.97 8.31
CA PRO A 66 -5.13 -5.58 7.06
C PRO A 66 -5.19 -6.76 6.08
N LYS A 67 -6.14 -6.75 5.16
CA LYS A 67 -6.28 -7.74 4.09
C LYS A 67 -5.39 -7.48 2.89
N GLY A 68 -4.83 -6.27 2.81
CA GLY A 68 -3.87 -5.87 1.79
C GLY A 68 -3.19 -4.56 2.14
N ILE A 69 -2.04 -4.34 1.56
CA ILE A 69 -1.22 -3.14 1.76
C ILE A 69 -0.91 -2.54 0.39
N ILE A 70 -1.08 -1.22 0.25
CA ILE A 70 -0.70 -0.48 -0.94
C ILE A 70 0.44 0.47 -0.57
N LEU A 71 1.58 0.32 -1.23
CA LEU A 71 2.71 1.24 -1.14
C LEU A 71 2.55 2.28 -2.26
N THR A 72 2.43 3.55 -1.91
CA THR A 72 2.14 4.62 -2.88
C THR A 72 3.39 5.24 -3.47
N GLY A 73 3.21 6.29 -4.27
CA GLY A 73 4.27 7.12 -4.79
C GLY A 73 4.96 7.96 -3.71
N GLY A 74 6.14 8.44 -4.02
CA GLY A 74 6.93 9.35 -3.19
C GLY A 74 7.70 10.33 -4.07
N PRO A 75 8.24 11.43 -3.49
CA PRO A 75 8.95 12.47 -4.24
C PRO A 75 10.37 12.08 -4.63
N ASN A 76 10.98 11.11 -3.93
CA ASN A 76 12.39 10.76 -4.04
C ASN A 76 12.61 9.50 -4.89
N SER A 77 13.87 9.21 -5.20
CA SER A 77 14.29 7.92 -5.75
C SER A 77 14.75 7.01 -4.62
N VAL A 78 14.49 5.70 -4.73
CA VAL A 78 14.79 4.71 -3.66
C VAL A 78 16.28 4.55 -3.35
N TYR A 79 17.15 4.98 -4.27
CA TYR A 79 18.60 4.96 -4.13
C TYR A 79 19.19 6.27 -3.57
N GLU A 80 18.35 7.27 -3.27
CA GLU A 80 18.80 8.52 -2.64
C GLU A 80 19.01 8.33 -1.15
N GLU A 81 20.05 8.99 -0.61
CA GLU A 81 20.30 8.99 0.83
C GLU A 81 19.14 9.67 1.58
N GLY A 82 18.64 9.03 2.63
CA GLY A 82 17.49 9.52 3.40
C GLY A 82 16.13 9.32 2.69
N ALA A 83 16.07 8.54 1.62
CA ALA A 83 14.82 8.20 0.97
C ALA A 83 13.85 7.53 1.96
N ALA A 84 12.55 7.83 1.82
CA ALA A 84 11.51 7.25 2.66
C ALA A 84 11.47 5.72 2.47
N THR A 85 11.52 4.96 3.55
CA THR A 85 11.55 3.50 3.51
C THR A 85 10.57 2.90 4.51
N CYS A 86 10.29 1.61 4.37
CA CYS A 86 9.51 0.83 5.33
C CYS A 86 10.30 -0.41 5.77
N SER A 87 9.84 -1.08 6.84
CA SER A 87 10.46 -2.32 7.29
C SER A 87 10.30 -3.42 6.23
N LYS A 88 11.38 -4.17 5.98
CA LYS A 88 11.35 -5.37 5.12
C LYS A 88 10.40 -6.43 5.66
N GLU A 89 10.20 -6.49 6.98
CA GLU A 89 9.26 -7.40 7.64
C GLU A 89 7.83 -7.25 7.12
N LEU A 90 7.47 -6.08 6.55
CA LEU A 90 6.16 -5.85 5.95
C LEU A 90 5.84 -6.89 4.87
N PHE A 91 6.84 -7.34 4.11
CA PHE A 91 6.69 -8.36 3.07
C PHE A 91 6.64 -9.79 3.62
N GLU A 92 7.01 -9.98 4.87
CA GLU A 92 7.02 -11.28 5.57
C GLU A 92 5.70 -11.54 6.34
N LEU A 93 4.79 -10.56 6.38
CA LEU A 93 3.50 -10.67 7.07
C LEU A 93 2.51 -11.65 6.43
N GLY A 94 2.79 -12.16 5.23
CA GLY A 94 1.86 -12.98 4.47
C GLY A 94 0.63 -12.23 3.94
N ILE A 95 0.68 -10.89 3.96
CA ILE A 95 -0.37 -9.99 3.47
C ILE A 95 -0.03 -9.56 2.05
N PRO A 96 -0.97 -9.59 1.09
CA PRO A 96 -0.73 -9.09 -0.26
C PRO A 96 -0.29 -7.63 -0.26
N VAL A 97 0.79 -7.32 -0.98
CA VAL A 97 1.34 -5.97 -1.11
C VAL A 97 1.32 -5.53 -2.57
N LEU A 98 0.76 -4.36 -2.85
CA LEU A 98 0.79 -3.71 -4.16
C LEU A 98 1.67 -2.47 -4.09
N GLY A 99 2.71 -2.42 -4.90
CA GLY A 99 3.55 -1.23 -5.07
C GLY A 99 3.11 -0.39 -6.27
N LEU A 100 3.00 0.92 -6.08
CA LEU A 100 2.70 1.90 -7.12
C LEU A 100 3.83 2.93 -7.20
N CYS A 101 4.40 3.14 -8.39
CA CYS A 101 5.46 4.14 -8.62
C CYS A 101 6.64 3.92 -7.65
N TYR A 102 6.90 4.89 -6.76
CA TYR A 102 7.94 4.78 -5.73
C TYR A 102 7.80 3.50 -4.89
N GLY A 103 6.57 3.14 -4.49
CA GLY A 103 6.30 1.93 -3.72
C GLY A 103 6.68 0.65 -4.45
N ALA A 104 6.53 0.58 -5.78
CA ALA A 104 6.99 -0.56 -6.58
C ALA A 104 8.53 -0.63 -6.63
N GLN A 105 9.20 0.52 -6.80
CA GLN A 105 10.65 0.60 -6.79
C GLN A 105 11.21 0.21 -5.41
N LEU A 106 10.60 0.70 -4.33
CA LEU A 106 10.99 0.37 -2.97
C LEU A 106 10.84 -1.12 -2.68
N MET A 107 9.74 -1.73 -3.10
CA MET A 107 9.52 -3.16 -2.97
C MET A 107 10.63 -3.95 -3.68
N MET A 108 10.95 -3.61 -4.92
CA MET A 108 12.03 -4.24 -5.68
C MET A 108 13.37 -4.08 -4.98
N HIS A 109 13.69 -2.87 -4.50
CA HIS A 109 14.93 -2.57 -3.79
C HIS A 109 15.07 -3.38 -2.50
N LEU A 110 14.03 -3.41 -1.65
CA LEU A 110 14.05 -4.12 -0.37
C LEU A 110 14.07 -5.65 -0.52
N LEU A 111 13.52 -6.18 -1.61
CA LEU A 111 13.54 -7.62 -1.91
C LEU A 111 14.80 -8.09 -2.64
N GLY A 112 15.79 -7.21 -2.81
CA GLY A 112 17.10 -7.54 -3.41
C GLY A 112 17.14 -7.35 -4.92
N GLY A 113 16.13 -6.72 -5.53
CA GLY A 113 16.15 -6.28 -6.91
C GLY A 113 17.02 -5.03 -7.11
N HIS A 114 17.37 -4.75 -8.34
CA HIS A 114 18.17 -3.59 -8.72
C HIS A 114 17.28 -2.50 -9.31
N VAL A 115 17.34 -1.30 -8.75
CA VAL A 115 16.65 -0.11 -9.25
C VAL A 115 17.71 0.93 -9.61
N CYS A 116 17.74 1.33 -10.88
CA CYS A 116 18.70 2.31 -11.38
C CYS A 116 18.01 3.45 -12.11
N LYS A 117 18.73 4.54 -12.27
CA LYS A 117 18.27 5.68 -13.06
C LYS A 117 18.20 5.30 -14.54
N ALA A 118 17.03 5.51 -15.14
CA ALA A 118 16.90 5.33 -16.59
C ALA A 118 17.71 6.37 -17.36
N PRO A 119 18.32 6.00 -18.48
CA PRO A 119 19.10 6.93 -19.33
C PRO A 119 18.19 8.02 -19.93
N VAL A 120 16.94 7.69 -20.20
CA VAL A 120 15.92 8.61 -20.72
C VAL A 120 14.70 8.55 -19.80
N ARG A 121 14.15 9.73 -19.47
CA ARG A 121 12.88 9.80 -18.72
C ARG A 121 11.72 9.54 -19.67
N GLU A 122 10.91 8.56 -19.33
CA GLU A 122 9.68 8.26 -20.05
C GLU A 122 8.52 9.06 -19.45
N HIS A 123 7.91 9.91 -20.27
CA HIS A 123 6.73 10.68 -19.92
C HIS A 123 5.66 10.46 -20.99
N GLY A 124 4.43 10.21 -20.54
CA GLY A 124 3.28 10.05 -21.42
C GLY A 124 2.82 8.62 -21.57
N LYS A 125 2.10 8.35 -22.67
CA LYS A 125 1.50 7.04 -22.94
C LYS A 125 2.54 6.13 -23.58
N ILE A 126 2.78 4.97 -22.95
CA ILE A 126 3.63 3.90 -23.47
C ILE A 126 2.82 2.61 -23.59
N GLU A 127 3.17 1.80 -24.58
CA GLU A 127 2.63 0.45 -24.71
C GLU A 127 3.36 -0.50 -23.77
N VAL A 128 2.61 -1.35 -23.09
CA VAL A 128 3.14 -2.38 -22.21
C VAL A 128 2.58 -3.75 -22.61
N THR A 129 3.41 -4.76 -22.55
CA THR A 129 2.95 -6.15 -22.70
C THR A 129 2.50 -6.67 -21.35
N VAL A 130 1.27 -7.17 -21.30
CA VAL A 130 0.64 -7.67 -20.08
C VAL A 130 0.65 -9.19 -20.07
N ASP A 131 1.12 -9.79 -18.97
CA ASP A 131 0.98 -11.24 -18.72
C ASP A 131 -0.37 -11.52 -18.04
N ASN A 132 -1.33 -12.03 -18.80
CA ASN A 132 -2.67 -12.36 -18.34
C ASN A 132 -2.73 -13.58 -17.39
N ASN A 133 -1.64 -14.35 -17.26
CA ASN A 133 -1.53 -15.39 -16.25
C ASN A 133 -1.30 -14.81 -14.85
N SER A 134 -0.85 -13.56 -14.77
CA SER A 134 -0.75 -12.84 -13.51
C SER A 134 -2.13 -12.55 -12.93
N LYS A 135 -2.30 -12.80 -11.62
CA LYS A 135 -3.54 -12.47 -10.90
C LYS A 135 -3.87 -10.98 -10.98
N LEU A 136 -2.85 -10.12 -11.03
CA LEU A 136 -3.00 -8.66 -11.11
C LEU A 136 -3.62 -8.21 -12.42
N PHE A 137 -3.26 -8.87 -13.52
CA PHE A 137 -3.67 -8.47 -14.87
C PHE A 137 -4.76 -9.37 -15.47
N LYS A 138 -5.37 -10.24 -14.65
CA LYS A 138 -6.47 -11.09 -15.10
C LYS A 138 -7.61 -10.24 -15.68
N ASN A 139 -8.03 -10.56 -16.92
CA ASN A 139 -9.07 -9.83 -17.69
C ASN A 139 -8.63 -8.44 -18.18
N VAL A 140 -7.35 -8.09 -18.12
CA VAL A 140 -6.83 -6.92 -18.84
C VAL A 140 -6.48 -7.34 -20.26
N SER A 141 -6.83 -6.54 -21.27
CA SER A 141 -6.46 -6.87 -22.66
C SER A 141 -4.94 -6.80 -22.83
N GLU A 142 -4.38 -7.67 -23.69
CA GLU A 142 -2.92 -7.71 -23.94
C GLU A 142 -2.41 -6.48 -24.66
N LYS A 143 -3.32 -5.65 -25.23
CA LYS A 143 -3.04 -4.36 -25.88
C LYS A 143 -4.18 -3.37 -25.64
#